data_36bd1521edb53a8ed7fbea5945e626b5
#
_entry.id   36bd1521edb53a8ed7fbea5945e626b5
#
_cell.length_a   1.000
_cell.length_b   1.000
_cell.length_c   1.000
_cell.angle_alpha   90.00
_cell.angle_beta   90.00
_cell.angle_gamma   90.00
#
_symmetry.space_group_name_H-M   'P 1'
#
loop_
_entity.id
_entity.type
_entity.pdbx_description
1 polymer ?
#
loop_
_entity_poly.entity_id
_entity_poly.type
_entity_poly.pdbx_seq_one_letter_code
_entity_poly.pdbx_strand_id
1 'polypeptide(L)'
;MCYDISKLQSKLKQGARAGHTPKQIEETIEDYKRIWRGGQVLFSGFSHPELPLVFRQDGRYTSELMTWGLVPSYIKDEKKAAEIMNMTINCQSETAFEKPSFAESIRHHRAILPVHGWFEHQHVHGKPFPYFIHNADDELMYMGCVYSLWDNPKTGREEATFSIVTTAGNELLTKIHNKPAQGQGARMPLLLSGDALMEWLHPETDINGLKELMVTFTDEYMDAYTVRPIRGKQVDAFSEAVVEPHRYQELDTEQLSLF
;
A
#
# COMPACT_ATOMS: atom_id res chain seq x y z
N MET A 1 6.50 -4.54 -6.77
CA MET A 1 6.02 -4.67 -5.36
C MET A 1 5.96 -3.29 -4.75
N CYS A 2 4.89 -2.96 -4.03
CA CYS A 2 4.70 -1.64 -3.42
C CYS A 2 5.67 -1.45 -2.24
N TYR A 3 6.62 -0.57 -2.40
CA TYR A 3 7.60 -0.24 -1.36
C TYR A 3 7.58 1.22 -0.94
N ASP A 4 7.04 2.10 -1.78
CA ASP A 4 7.03 3.54 -1.56
C ASP A 4 5.62 4.07 -1.82
N ILE A 5 5.05 4.81 -0.86
CA ILE A 5 3.69 5.37 -0.93
C ILE A 5 3.72 6.88 -0.69
N SER A 6 2.68 7.57 -1.16
CA SER A 6 2.47 8.98 -0.88
C SER A 6 1.33 9.18 0.12
N LYS A 7 1.57 10.07 1.08
CA LYS A 7 0.59 10.54 2.04
C LYS A 7 -0.60 11.24 1.36
N LEU A 8 -1.73 11.26 2.06
CA LEU A 8 -2.89 12.09 1.73
C LEU A 8 -2.51 13.55 1.56
N GLN A 9 -2.83 14.12 0.40
CA GLN A 9 -2.80 15.57 0.21
C GLN A 9 -4.11 16.20 0.67
N SER A 10 -4.04 17.39 1.26
CA SER A 10 -5.19 18.09 1.82
C SER A 10 -6.26 18.52 0.78
N LYS A 11 -5.95 18.39 -0.52
CA LYS A 11 -6.81 18.79 -1.64
C LYS A 11 -7.54 17.66 -2.33
N LEU A 12 -7.35 16.40 -1.90
CA LEU A 12 -8.01 15.25 -2.53
C LEU A 12 -9.51 15.32 -2.32
N LYS A 13 -10.24 15.17 -3.39
CA LYS A 13 -11.70 15.04 -3.37
C LYS A 13 -12.05 13.70 -2.75
N GLN A 14 -13.04 13.68 -1.86
CA GLN A 14 -13.65 12.43 -1.42
C GLN A 14 -14.57 11.97 -2.55
N GLY A 15 -14.24 10.81 -3.11
CA GLY A 15 -14.71 10.45 -4.41
C GLY A 15 -16.09 9.87 -4.55
N ALA A 16 -16.64 10.12 -5.73
CA ALA A 16 -17.99 9.71 -6.11
C ALA A 16 -18.06 8.61 -7.19
N ARG A 17 -16.96 8.17 -7.78
CA ARG A 17 -17.03 7.27 -8.95
C ARG A 17 -16.54 5.85 -8.74
N ALA A 18 -15.61 5.60 -7.86
CA ALA A 18 -15.09 4.24 -7.59
C ALA A 18 -15.95 3.40 -6.60
N GLY A 19 -17.23 3.78 -6.41
CA GLY A 19 -18.09 3.26 -5.35
C GLY A 19 -17.94 4.13 -4.09
N HIS A 20 -19.08 4.57 -3.55
CA HIS A 20 -19.10 5.46 -2.38
C HIS A 20 -18.33 4.84 -1.22
N THR A 21 -17.37 5.57 -0.67
CA THR A 21 -16.79 5.21 0.62
C THR A 21 -17.92 5.22 1.65
N PRO A 22 -18.14 4.13 2.39
CA PRO A 22 -19.18 4.09 3.38
C PRO A 22 -18.99 5.21 4.41
N LYS A 23 -20.06 5.94 4.73
CA LYS A 23 -20.04 7.12 5.63
C LYS A 23 -19.26 6.88 6.94
N GLN A 24 -19.37 5.70 7.50
CA GLN A 24 -18.67 5.31 8.72
C GLN A 24 -17.14 5.28 8.56
N ILE A 25 -16.66 4.90 7.37
CA ILE A 25 -15.22 4.94 7.06
C ILE A 25 -14.78 6.38 6.79
N GLU A 26 -15.62 7.20 6.13
CA GLU A 26 -15.32 8.65 5.92
C GLU A 26 -15.11 9.38 7.24
N GLU A 27 -15.99 9.16 8.22
CA GLU A 27 -15.85 9.75 9.57
C GLU A 27 -14.53 9.32 10.24
N THR A 28 -14.16 8.04 10.11
CA THR A 28 -12.89 7.53 10.63
C THR A 28 -11.68 8.11 9.88
N ILE A 29 -11.80 8.40 8.57
CA ILE A 29 -10.73 9.02 7.78
C ILE A 29 -10.46 10.48 8.22
N GLU A 30 -11.46 11.22 8.70
CA GLU A 30 -11.22 12.55 9.27
C GLU A 30 -10.37 12.46 10.56
N ASP A 31 -10.58 11.43 11.39
CA ASP A 31 -9.70 11.14 12.53
C ASP A 31 -8.31 10.68 12.07
N TYR A 32 -8.25 9.84 11.07
CA TYR A 32 -7.04 9.41 10.40
C TYR A 32 -6.18 10.60 9.93
N LYS A 33 -6.76 11.60 9.26
CA LYS A 33 -6.05 12.82 8.84
C LYS A 33 -5.47 13.60 10.01
N ARG A 34 -6.13 13.56 11.19
CA ARG A 34 -5.64 14.18 12.43
C ARG A 34 -4.46 13.43 13.01
N ILE A 35 -4.47 12.10 12.97
CA ILE A 35 -3.37 11.27 13.47
C ILE A 35 -2.13 11.44 12.57
N TRP A 36 -2.33 11.57 11.26
CA TRP A 36 -1.24 11.74 10.29
C TRP A 36 -0.77 13.21 10.17
N ARG A 37 -0.34 13.79 11.28
CA ARG A 37 0.04 15.22 11.37
C ARG A 37 1.45 15.55 10.83
N GLY A 38 2.28 14.58 10.50
CA GLY A 38 3.62 14.82 9.97
C GLY A 38 3.60 15.48 8.58
N GLY A 39 4.57 16.35 8.32
CA GLY A 39 4.74 16.99 6.99
C GLY A 39 5.31 16.05 5.92
N GLN A 40 5.73 14.84 6.28
CA GLN A 40 6.31 13.87 5.35
C GLN A 40 5.26 13.42 4.32
N VAL A 41 5.64 13.41 3.04
CA VAL A 41 4.80 13.06 1.89
C VAL A 41 5.15 11.69 1.34
N LEU A 42 6.44 11.36 1.28
CA LEU A 42 6.98 10.09 0.76
C LEU A 42 7.37 9.16 1.91
N PHE A 43 6.85 7.93 1.91
CA PHE A 43 7.18 6.89 2.88
C PHE A 43 7.69 5.64 2.17
N SER A 44 8.79 5.09 2.68
CA SER A 44 9.35 3.83 2.20
C SER A 44 9.15 2.72 3.23
N GLY A 45 8.65 1.56 2.80
CA GLY A 45 8.50 0.39 3.66
C GLY A 45 9.81 -0.11 4.26
N PHE A 46 10.95 0.15 3.60
CA PHE A 46 12.26 -0.22 4.13
C PHE A 46 12.72 0.63 5.32
N SER A 47 12.09 1.76 5.57
CA SER A 47 12.32 2.56 6.78
C SER A 47 11.38 2.20 7.94
N HIS A 48 10.46 1.25 7.73
CA HIS A 48 9.48 0.78 8.70
C HIS A 48 8.73 1.93 9.41
N PRO A 49 8.11 2.86 8.66
CA PRO A 49 7.42 3.98 9.26
C PRO A 49 6.16 3.51 10.00
N GLU A 50 5.77 4.28 11.02
CA GLU A 50 4.44 4.15 11.60
C GLU A 50 3.44 4.90 10.73
N LEU A 51 2.40 4.21 10.28
CA LEU A 51 1.33 4.75 9.44
C LEU A 51 -0.03 4.47 10.08
N PRO A 52 -0.99 5.39 9.97
CA PRO A 52 -2.32 5.16 10.50
C PRO A 52 -3.08 4.20 9.57
N LEU A 53 -3.61 3.12 10.11
CA LEU A 53 -4.49 2.18 9.43
C LEU A 53 -5.91 2.28 9.97
N VAL A 54 -6.88 2.09 9.10
CA VAL A 54 -8.28 1.95 9.49
C VAL A 54 -8.65 0.47 9.55
N PHE A 55 -9.24 0.04 10.66
CA PHE A 55 -9.66 -1.35 10.87
C PHE A 55 -10.95 -1.39 11.70
N ARG A 56 -11.53 -2.57 11.84
CA ARG A 56 -12.74 -2.76 12.64
C ARG A 56 -12.42 -3.45 13.96
N GLN A 57 -12.82 -2.82 15.06
CA GLN A 57 -12.70 -3.33 16.43
C GLN A 57 -14.01 -3.12 17.17
N ASP A 58 -14.48 -4.13 17.89
CA ASP A 58 -15.73 -4.08 18.70
C ASP A 58 -16.95 -3.52 17.93
N GLY A 59 -17.05 -3.88 16.64
CA GLY A 59 -18.15 -3.45 15.77
C GLY A 59 -18.02 -2.02 15.23
N ARG A 60 -16.95 -1.29 15.56
CA ARG A 60 -16.70 0.09 15.11
C ARG A 60 -15.45 0.18 14.25
N TYR A 61 -15.41 1.15 13.36
CA TYR A 61 -14.17 1.50 12.65
C TYR A 61 -13.34 2.44 13.50
N THR A 62 -12.04 2.15 13.58
CA THR A 62 -11.06 2.94 14.32
C THR A 62 -9.79 3.10 13.51
N SER A 63 -8.93 4.02 13.93
CA SER A 63 -7.64 4.25 13.27
C SER A 63 -6.53 4.31 14.29
N GLU A 64 -5.47 3.55 14.05
CA GLU A 64 -4.28 3.50 14.91
C GLU A 64 -2.99 3.51 14.08
N LEU A 65 -1.90 4.00 14.68
CA LEU A 65 -0.57 3.92 14.10
C LEU A 65 -0.04 2.49 14.21
N MET A 66 0.40 1.94 13.09
CA MET A 66 1.02 0.63 13.00
C MET A 66 2.33 0.71 12.23
N THR A 67 3.34 -0.07 12.63
CA THR A 67 4.65 -0.10 11.96
C THR A 67 4.60 -0.94 10.69
N TRP A 68 5.07 -0.40 9.57
CA TRP A 68 5.11 -1.12 8.29
C TRP A 68 6.25 -2.13 8.26
N GLY A 69 5.91 -3.41 8.09
CA GLY A 69 6.77 -4.59 8.21
C GLY A 69 6.21 -5.51 9.30
N LEU A 70 5.32 -6.43 8.91
CA LEU A 70 4.56 -7.26 9.84
C LEU A 70 5.47 -8.22 10.62
N VAL A 71 5.39 -8.19 11.94
CA VAL A 71 6.01 -9.17 12.83
C VAL A 71 4.93 -10.12 13.34
N PRO A 72 4.97 -11.41 12.99
CA PRO A 72 4.00 -12.39 13.49
C PRO A 72 4.04 -12.50 15.02
N SER A 73 2.86 -12.70 15.65
CA SER A 73 2.69 -12.79 17.11
C SER A 73 3.56 -13.86 17.79
N TYR A 74 3.90 -14.93 17.05
CA TYR A 74 4.74 -16.03 17.58
C TYR A 74 6.25 -15.71 17.65
N ILE A 75 6.71 -14.59 17.07
CA ILE A 75 8.11 -14.18 17.14
C ILE A 75 8.41 -13.61 18.53
N LYS A 76 9.33 -14.24 19.25
CA LYS A 76 9.71 -13.85 20.62
C LYS A 76 11.15 -13.36 20.71
N ASP A 77 11.79 -13.08 19.58
CA ASP A 77 13.17 -12.64 19.47
C ASP A 77 13.26 -11.36 18.64
N GLU A 78 13.84 -10.29 19.21
CA GLU A 78 13.94 -8.96 18.57
C GLU A 78 14.76 -9.00 17.27
N LYS A 79 15.85 -9.77 17.24
CA LYS A 79 16.68 -9.86 16.04
C LYS A 79 15.94 -10.53 14.90
N LYS A 80 15.20 -11.59 15.19
CA LYS A 80 14.33 -12.24 14.21
C LYS A 80 13.20 -11.32 13.76
N ALA A 81 12.62 -10.53 14.67
CA ALA A 81 11.62 -9.53 14.33
C ALA A 81 12.17 -8.51 13.33
N ALA A 82 13.35 -7.94 13.58
CA ALA A 82 14.00 -6.99 12.67
C ALA A 82 14.34 -7.63 11.30
N GLU A 83 14.73 -8.89 11.25
CA GLU A 83 15.00 -9.61 10.00
C GLU A 83 13.71 -9.84 9.21
N ILE A 84 12.62 -10.25 9.87
CA ILE A 84 11.36 -10.58 9.21
C ILE A 84 10.64 -9.35 8.67
N MET A 85 10.73 -8.20 9.33
CA MET A 85 10.10 -6.96 8.91
C MET A 85 10.41 -6.59 7.45
N ASN A 86 11.66 -6.76 7.01
CA ASN A 86 12.05 -6.50 5.62
C ASN A 86 11.44 -7.50 4.62
N MET A 87 11.11 -8.70 5.05
CA MET A 87 10.50 -9.74 4.21
C MET A 87 8.98 -9.65 4.18
N THR A 88 8.39 -8.90 5.11
CA THR A 88 6.95 -8.80 5.32
C THR A 88 6.38 -7.41 5.04
N ILE A 89 7.11 -6.56 4.32
CA ILE A 89 6.61 -5.27 3.80
C ILE A 89 5.36 -5.51 2.94
N ASN A 90 5.36 -6.59 2.15
CA ASN A 90 4.24 -6.98 1.29
C ASN A 90 3.80 -8.43 1.56
N CYS A 91 2.48 -8.65 1.59
CA CYS A 91 1.81 -9.93 1.67
C CYS A 91 1.25 -10.30 0.30
N GLN A 92 1.76 -11.33 -0.36
CA GLN A 92 1.23 -11.79 -1.66
C GLN A 92 -0.09 -12.54 -1.44
N SER A 93 -1.16 -12.11 -2.13
CA SER A 93 -2.51 -12.69 -2.02
C SER A 93 -2.54 -14.19 -2.27
N GLU A 94 -1.74 -14.67 -3.23
CA GLU A 94 -1.71 -16.07 -3.66
C GLU A 94 -1.23 -17.02 -2.55
N THR A 95 -0.42 -16.52 -1.63
CA THR A 95 0.18 -17.34 -0.57
C THR A 95 -0.16 -16.85 0.85
N ALA A 96 -1.03 -15.84 0.96
CA ALA A 96 -1.36 -15.19 2.22
C ALA A 96 -1.93 -16.16 3.28
N PHE A 97 -2.75 -17.13 2.85
CA PHE A 97 -3.37 -18.12 3.74
C PHE A 97 -2.44 -19.27 4.14
N GLU A 98 -1.33 -19.44 3.43
CA GLU A 98 -0.41 -20.59 3.59
C GLU A 98 0.87 -20.18 4.35
N LYS A 99 1.39 -18.97 4.08
CA LYS A 99 2.62 -18.50 4.72
C LYS A 99 2.40 -18.23 6.21
N PRO A 100 3.18 -18.87 7.11
CA PRO A 100 3.03 -18.68 8.55
C PRO A 100 3.05 -17.22 9.00
N SER A 101 3.79 -16.34 8.28
CA SER A 101 3.87 -14.92 8.60
C SER A 101 2.53 -14.19 8.43
N PHE A 102 1.62 -14.69 7.59
CA PHE A 102 0.39 -13.98 7.23
C PHE A 102 -0.89 -14.76 7.51
N ALA A 103 -0.79 -16.08 7.66
CA ALA A 103 -1.94 -16.98 7.69
C ALA A 103 -2.96 -16.67 8.79
N GLU A 104 -2.52 -16.18 9.94
CA GLU A 104 -3.38 -15.73 11.04
C GLU A 104 -3.97 -14.35 10.72
N SER A 105 -3.10 -13.40 10.34
CA SER A 105 -3.47 -12.02 10.09
C SER A 105 -4.50 -11.87 8.97
N ILE A 106 -4.34 -12.61 7.85
CA ILE A 106 -5.31 -12.52 6.73
C ILE A 106 -6.71 -13.00 7.12
N ARG A 107 -6.83 -13.90 8.08
CA ARG A 107 -8.11 -14.41 8.56
C ARG A 107 -8.79 -13.47 9.56
N HIS A 108 -8.01 -12.82 10.44
CA HIS A 108 -8.56 -12.18 11.63
C HIS A 108 -8.21 -10.70 11.78
N HIS A 109 -7.10 -10.26 11.20
CA HIS A 109 -6.53 -8.93 11.43
C HIS A 109 -6.35 -8.19 10.10
N ARG A 110 -7.46 -7.66 9.57
CA ARG A 110 -7.48 -6.92 8.31
C ARG A 110 -7.70 -5.44 8.55
N ALA A 111 -7.04 -4.63 7.75
CA ALA A 111 -7.09 -3.18 7.80
C ALA A 111 -7.04 -2.59 6.39
N ILE A 112 -7.26 -1.31 6.27
CA ILE A 112 -7.01 -0.54 5.06
C ILE A 112 -6.07 0.62 5.37
N LEU A 113 -5.23 0.95 4.38
CA LEU A 113 -4.36 2.12 4.38
C LEU A 113 -4.84 3.08 3.29
N PRO A 114 -5.51 4.20 3.66
CA PRO A 114 -5.86 5.26 2.72
C PRO A 114 -4.61 6.03 2.30
N VAL A 115 -4.38 6.16 1.00
CA VAL A 115 -3.22 6.86 0.42
C VAL A 115 -3.62 7.76 -0.75
N HIS A 116 -2.77 8.71 -1.12
CA HIS A 116 -2.91 9.46 -2.37
C HIS A 116 -2.53 8.58 -3.58
N GLY A 117 -1.48 7.77 -3.43
CA GLY A 117 -0.98 6.87 -4.45
C GLY A 117 0.30 6.19 -4.01
N TRP A 118 0.95 5.53 -4.93
CA TRP A 118 2.23 4.87 -4.69
C TRP A 118 3.20 5.05 -5.85
N PHE A 119 4.44 4.67 -5.64
CA PHE A 119 5.49 4.77 -6.64
C PHE A 119 5.91 3.39 -7.11
N GLU A 120 6.17 3.27 -8.42
CA GLU A 120 6.75 2.10 -9.03
C GLU A 120 7.79 2.53 -10.08
N HIS A 121 8.68 1.62 -10.50
CA HIS A 121 9.76 1.95 -11.43
C HIS A 121 9.63 1.19 -12.74
N GLN A 122 9.62 1.92 -13.86
CA GLN A 122 9.83 1.36 -15.18
C GLN A 122 11.35 1.30 -15.47
N HIS A 123 11.82 0.19 -16.00
CA HIS A 123 13.20 0.04 -16.40
C HIS A 123 13.31 0.12 -17.93
N VAL A 124 14.06 1.13 -18.41
CA VAL A 124 14.35 1.36 -19.83
C VAL A 124 15.86 1.46 -19.99
N HIS A 125 16.44 0.65 -20.89
CA HIS A 125 17.90 0.55 -21.09
C HIS A 125 18.71 0.38 -19.79
N GLY A 126 18.16 -0.37 -18.82
CA GLY A 126 18.79 -0.65 -17.53
C GLY A 126 18.68 0.46 -16.48
N LYS A 127 18.10 1.61 -16.83
CA LYS A 127 17.84 2.73 -15.90
C LYS A 127 16.42 2.66 -15.34
N PRO A 128 16.21 2.92 -14.03
CA PRO A 128 14.88 3.01 -13.43
C PRO A 128 14.30 4.43 -13.59
N PHE A 129 13.05 4.51 -14.03
CA PHE A 129 12.28 5.73 -14.11
C PHE A 129 11.08 5.60 -13.15
N PRO A 130 10.97 6.45 -12.12
CA PRO A 130 9.89 6.37 -11.17
C PRO A 130 8.60 6.95 -11.75
N TYR A 131 7.52 6.22 -11.54
CA TYR A 131 6.15 6.63 -11.81
C TYR A 131 5.40 6.81 -10.51
N PHE A 132 4.59 7.83 -10.43
CA PHE A 132 3.56 7.99 -9.43
C PHE A 132 2.25 7.47 -9.99
N ILE A 133 1.62 6.54 -9.28
CA ILE A 133 0.35 5.91 -9.66
C ILE A 133 -0.70 6.38 -8.67
N HIS A 134 -1.81 6.90 -9.18
CA HIS A 134 -2.88 7.48 -8.38
C HIS A 134 -4.25 7.19 -9.00
N ASN A 135 -5.32 7.59 -8.30
CA ASN A 135 -6.66 7.53 -8.86
C ASN A 135 -6.82 8.61 -9.95
N ALA A 136 -7.42 8.27 -11.09
CA ALA A 136 -7.59 9.16 -12.23
C ALA A 136 -8.45 10.40 -11.92
N ASP A 137 -9.34 10.31 -10.93
CA ASP A 137 -10.19 11.41 -10.46
C ASP A 137 -9.59 12.16 -9.25
N ASP A 138 -8.31 11.94 -8.91
CA ASP A 138 -7.62 12.48 -7.72
C ASP A 138 -8.31 12.12 -6.39
N GLU A 139 -8.86 10.93 -6.31
CA GLU A 139 -9.51 10.40 -5.11
C GLU A 139 -8.55 9.56 -4.26
N LEU A 140 -8.94 9.30 -3.01
CA LEU A 140 -8.20 8.39 -2.16
C LEU A 140 -8.22 6.97 -2.71
N MET A 141 -7.08 6.31 -2.63
CA MET A 141 -6.94 4.88 -2.87
C MET A 141 -6.86 4.14 -1.54
N TYR A 142 -7.55 3.03 -1.43
CA TYR A 142 -7.60 2.23 -0.21
C TYR A 142 -6.86 0.92 -0.43
N MET A 143 -5.69 0.80 0.16
CA MET A 143 -4.89 -0.41 0.09
C MET A 143 -5.31 -1.41 1.16
N GLY A 144 -5.65 -2.64 0.76
CA GLY A 144 -5.89 -3.74 1.69
C GLY A 144 -4.61 -4.13 2.42
N CYS A 145 -4.70 -4.20 3.75
CA CYS A 145 -3.60 -4.54 4.64
C CYS A 145 -3.99 -5.67 5.59
N VAL A 146 -2.97 -6.36 6.08
CA VAL A 146 -3.08 -7.28 7.22
C VAL A 146 -2.17 -6.81 8.32
N TYR A 147 -2.55 -7.02 9.60
CA TYR A 147 -1.73 -6.60 10.74
C TYR A 147 -1.58 -7.71 11.77
N SER A 148 -0.60 -7.56 12.63
CA SER A 148 -0.34 -8.45 13.76
C SER A 148 -0.05 -7.62 14.99
N LEU A 149 -0.49 -8.11 16.14
CA LEU A 149 -0.13 -7.60 17.46
C LEU A 149 1.04 -8.46 17.97
N TRP A 150 2.16 -7.82 18.22
CA TRP A 150 3.40 -8.48 18.62
C TRP A 150 3.90 -8.00 19.98
N ASP A 151 4.07 -8.97 20.90
CA ASP A 151 4.71 -8.68 22.20
C ASP A 151 6.20 -8.42 22.00
N ASN A 152 6.61 -7.15 22.00
CA ASN A 152 8.00 -6.79 21.84
C ASN A 152 8.79 -7.10 23.14
N PRO A 153 9.73 -8.07 23.13
CA PRO A 153 10.45 -8.49 24.33
C PRO A 153 11.38 -7.40 24.88
N LYS A 154 11.79 -6.43 24.05
CA LYS A 154 12.65 -5.33 24.46
C LYS A 154 11.90 -4.23 25.18
N THR A 155 10.72 -3.86 24.67
CA THR A 155 9.90 -2.78 25.24
C THR A 155 8.94 -3.29 26.32
N GLY A 156 8.65 -4.59 26.33
CA GLY A 156 7.62 -5.22 27.16
C GLY A 156 6.20 -4.76 26.80
N ARG A 157 6.01 -4.22 25.59
CA ARG A 157 4.72 -3.70 25.08
C ARG A 157 4.25 -4.50 23.88
N GLU A 158 2.94 -4.56 23.71
CA GLU A 158 2.34 -4.99 22.47
C GLU A 158 2.48 -3.88 21.42
N GLU A 159 2.98 -4.22 20.24
CA GLU A 159 3.20 -3.33 19.12
C GLU A 159 2.42 -3.85 17.90
N ALA A 160 1.67 -2.96 17.27
CA ALA A 160 0.94 -3.28 16.05
C ALA A 160 1.86 -3.09 14.84
N THR A 161 1.95 -4.13 14.01
CA THR A 161 2.74 -4.12 12.78
C THR A 161 1.91 -4.61 11.60
N PHE A 162 2.16 -4.12 10.37
CA PHE A 162 1.32 -4.44 9.22
C PHE A 162 2.09 -4.73 7.94
N SER A 163 1.39 -5.32 6.99
CA SER A 163 1.84 -5.62 5.63
C SER A 163 0.80 -5.18 4.62
N ILE A 164 1.21 -4.60 3.50
CA ILE A 164 0.30 -4.31 2.38
C ILE A 164 0.07 -5.61 1.60
N VAL A 165 -1.20 -5.95 1.37
CA VAL A 165 -1.55 -7.08 0.50
C VAL A 165 -1.31 -6.68 -0.95
N THR A 166 -0.74 -7.58 -1.75
CA THR A 166 -0.47 -7.35 -3.17
C THR A 166 -1.09 -8.44 -4.03
N THR A 167 -1.57 -8.05 -5.21
CA THR A 167 -2.11 -8.93 -6.26
C THR A 167 -1.26 -8.89 -7.51
N ALA A 168 -1.62 -9.66 -8.54
CA ALA A 168 -1.04 -9.50 -9.87
C ALA A 168 -1.28 -8.08 -10.40
N GLY A 169 -0.34 -7.55 -11.16
CA GLY A 169 -0.49 -6.24 -11.81
C GLY A 169 -1.50 -6.28 -12.97
N ASN A 170 -2.26 -5.20 -13.14
CA ASN A 170 -3.08 -4.94 -14.31
C ASN A 170 -2.21 -4.56 -15.53
N GLU A 171 -2.84 -4.16 -16.64
CA GLU A 171 -2.11 -3.78 -17.87
C GLU A 171 -1.19 -2.57 -17.65
N LEU A 172 -1.65 -1.54 -16.92
CA LEU A 172 -0.86 -0.35 -16.59
C LEU A 172 0.39 -0.75 -15.78
N LEU A 173 0.20 -1.55 -14.72
CA LEU A 173 1.33 -1.97 -13.86
C LEU A 173 2.25 -2.97 -14.57
N THR A 174 1.76 -3.75 -15.51
CA THR A 174 2.60 -4.64 -16.32
C THR A 174 3.56 -3.84 -17.20
N LYS A 175 3.13 -2.69 -17.71
CA LYS A 175 3.99 -1.77 -18.47
C LYS A 175 5.02 -1.05 -17.58
N ILE A 176 4.60 -0.59 -16.39
CA ILE A 176 5.45 0.17 -15.48
C ILE A 176 6.39 -0.76 -14.70
N HIS A 177 5.86 -1.78 -14.03
CA HIS A 177 6.66 -2.74 -13.27
C HIS A 177 7.23 -3.84 -14.18
N ASN A 178 8.00 -3.45 -15.17
CA ASN A 178 8.51 -4.31 -16.24
C ASN A 178 9.78 -5.10 -15.88
N LYS A 179 10.29 -4.96 -14.64
CA LYS A 179 11.41 -5.75 -14.11
C LYS A 179 11.06 -6.38 -12.76
N PRO A 180 10.06 -7.27 -12.72
CA PRO A 180 9.75 -8.00 -11.50
C PRO A 180 10.89 -8.97 -11.12
N ALA A 181 10.86 -9.48 -9.88
CA ALA A 181 11.79 -10.53 -9.47
C ALA A 181 11.64 -11.76 -10.36
N GLN A 182 12.73 -12.50 -10.56
CA GLN A 182 12.77 -13.66 -11.45
C GLN A 182 11.64 -14.65 -11.11
N GLY A 183 10.88 -15.04 -12.13
CA GLY A 183 9.74 -15.97 -11.99
C GLY A 183 8.45 -15.33 -11.43
N GLN A 184 8.42 -14.01 -11.24
CA GLN A 184 7.23 -13.28 -10.81
C GLN A 184 6.75 -12.34 -11.92
N GLY A 185 5.42 -12.15 -12.01
CA GLY A 185 4.81 -11.10 -12.83
C GLY A 185 4.85 -9.73 -12.15
N ALA A 186 4.37 -8.71 -12.87
CA ALA A 186 4.12 -7.39 -12.28
C ALA A 186 3.16 -7.51 -11.09
N ARG A 187 3.37 -6.67 -10.08
CA ARG A 187 2.56 -6.66 -8.85
C ARG A 187 2.00 -5.26 -8.60
N MET A 188 0.85 -5.22 -7.91
CA MET A 188 0.23 -3.99 -7.44
C MET A 188 -0.34 -4.20 -6.03
N PRO A 189 -0.57 -3.13 -5.25
CA PRO A 189 -1.34 -3.23 -4.02
C PRO A 189 -2.75 -3.78 -4.29
N LEU A 190 -3.31 -4.51 -3.33
CA LEU A 190 -4.74 -4.81 -3.32
C LEU A 190 -5.49 -3.49 -3.11
N LEU A 191 -6.21 -3.04 -4.12
CA LEU A 191 -7.04 -1.84 -4.05
C LEU A 191 -8.50 -2.25 -3.83
N LEU A 192 -9.15 -1.59 -2.88
CA LEU A 192 -10.52 -1.87 -2.46
C LEU A 192 -11.38 -0.62 -2.63
N SER A 193 -12.63 -0.80 -3.06
CA SER A 193 -13.59 0.30 -3.22
C SER A 193 -15.01 -0.17 -2.88
N GLY A 194 -15.90 0.76 -2.56
CA GLY A 194 -17.32 0.48 -2.32
C GLY A 194 -17.55 -0.62 -1.28
N ASP A 195 -18.42 -1.57 -1.61
CA ASP A 195 -18.79 -2.67 -0.72
C ASP A 195 -17.61 -3.61 -0.40
N ALA A 196 -16.63 -3.74 -1.30
CA ALA A 196 -15.44 -4.54 -1.09
C ALA A 196 -14.60 -4.04 0.12
N LEU A 197 -14.59 -2.72 0.40
CA LEU A 197 -13.97 -2.16 1.61
C LEU A 197 -14.64 -2.69 2.88
N MET A 198 -15.97 -2.70 2.90
CA MET A 198 -16.76 -3.13 4.06
C MET A 198 -16.57 -4.62 4.30
N GLU A 199 -16.61 -5.40 3.24
CA GLU A 199 -16.46 -6.84 3.30
C GLU A 199 -15.04 -7.25 3.70
N TRP A 200 -14.01 -6.55 3.20
CA TRP A 200 -12.62 -6.76 3.64
C TRP A 200 -12.45 -6.56 5.14
N LEU A 201 -13.08 -5.52 5.71
CA LEU A 201 -13.00 -5.20 7.13
C LEU A 201 -13.99 -5.99 8.00
N HIS A 202 -14.90 -6.75 7.39
CA HIS A 202 -15.89 -7.51 8.15
C HIS A 202 -15.23 -8.76 8.76
N PRO A 203 -15.33 -8.98 10.09
CA PRO A 203 -14.64 -10.08 10.77
C PRO A 203 -15.12 -11.47 10.32
N GLU A 204 -16.38 -11.58 9.93
CA GLU A 204 -17.03 -12.84 9.55
C GLU A 204 -16.85 -13.19 8.06
N THR A 205 -16.18 -12.35 7.25
CA THR A 205 -15.89 -12.69 5.84
C THR A 205 -15.03 -13.94 5.79
N ASP A 206 -15.56 -14.98 5.18
CA ASP A 206 -14.89 -16.27 5.12
C ASP A 206 -13.71 -16.28 4.11
N ILE A 207 -12.97 -17.38 4.09
CA ILE A 207 -11.79 -17.53 3.23
C ILE A 207 -12.14 -17.38 1.75
N ASN A 208 -13.32 -17.83 1.32
CA ASN A 208 -13.72 -17.75 -0.09
C ASN A 208 -14.05 -16.29 -0.45
N GLY A 209 -14.84 -15.61 0.38
CA GLY A 209 -15.11 -14.18 0.23
C GLY A 209 -13.83 -13.34 0.21
N LEU A 210 -12.87 -13.62 1.12
CA LEU A 210 -11.58 -12.94 1.12
C LEU A 210 -10.78 -13.18 -0.17
N LYS A 211 -10.79 -14.40 -0.72
CA LYS A 211 -10.14 -14.70 -2.00
C LYS A 211 -10.78 -13.99 -3.17
N GLU A 212 -12.11 -13.84 -3.17
CA GLU A 212 -12.86 -13.10 -4.19
C GLU A 212 -12.54 -11.61 -4.15
N LEU A 213 -12.26 -11.04 -2.98
CA LEU A 213 -11.83 -9.65 -2.83
C LEU A 213 -10.38 -9.41 -3.31
N MET A 214 -9.50 -10.42 -3.21
CA MET A 214 -8.08 -10.29 -3.57
C MET A 214 -7.82 -10.44 -5.07
N VAL A 215 -8.56 -9.68 -5.88
CA VAL A 215 -8.43 -9.63 -7.33
C VAL A 215 -7.66 -8.40 -7.79
N THR A 216 -7.15 -8.46 -9.02
CA THR A 216 -6.49 -7.33 -9.66
C THR A 216 -7.49 -6.20 -9.91
N PHE A 217 -7.17 -4.99 -9.45
CA PHE A 217 -7.99 -3.80 -9.69
C PHE A 217 -7.89 -3.36 -11.15
N THR A 218 -9.02 -2.89 -11.73
CA THR A 218 -9.04 -2.38 -13.11
C THR A 218 -8.22 -1.10 -13.26
N ASP A 219 -7.56 -0.94 -14.40
CA ASP A 219 -6.79 0.28 -14.71
C ASP A 219 -7.65 1.47 -15.17
N GLU A 220 -8.94 1.26 -15.42
CA GLU A 220 -9.88 2.32 -15.83
C GLU A 220 -9.94 3.52 -14.84
N TYR A 221 -9.72 3.24 -13.55
CA TYR A 221 -9.73 4.27 -12.48
C TYR A 221 -8.33 4.69 -12.04
N MET A 222 -7.32 4.35 -12.81
CA MET A 222 -5.93 4.60 -12.45
C MET A 222 -5.26 5.48 -13.51
N ASP A 223 -4.42 6.38 -13.06
CA ASP A 223 -3.50 7.14 -13.91
C ASP A 223 -2.07 7.05 -13.36
N ALA A 224 -1.11 7.29 -14.23
CA ALA A 224 0.29 7.26 -13.85
C ALA A 224 1.13 8.21 -14.71
N TYR A 225 2.03 8.91 -14.06
CA TYR A 225 2.99 9.76 -14.72
C TYR A 225 4.37 9.65 -14.07
N THR A 226 5.41 9.99 -14.82
CA THR A 226 6.77 10.00 -14.30
C THR A 226 7.02 11.16 -13.35
N VAL A 227 7.78 10.90 -12.30
CA VAL A 227 8.18 11.88 -11.28
C VAL A 227 9.71 11.95 -11.17
N ARG A 228 10.23 12.93 -10.44
CA ARG A 228 11.67 13.00 -10.13
C ARG A 228 12.13 11.75 -9.35
N PRO A 229 13.44 11.44 -9.34
CA PRO A 229 13.93 10.33 -8.51
C PRO A 229 13.46 10.45 -7.06
N ILE A 230 12.86 9.36 -6.55
CA ILE A 230 12.31 9.28 -5.17
C ILE A 230 13.29 8.66 -4.17
N ARG A 231 14.51 8.36 -4.61
CA ARG A 231 15.58 7.77 -3.78
C ARG A 231 16.88 8.53 -3.99
N GLY A 232 17.68 8.59 -2.95
CA GLY A 232 18.99 9.26 -2.96
C GLY A 232 19.06 10.43 -1.97
N LYS A 233 20.28 10.97 -1.77
CA LYS A 233 20.55 12.00 -0.74
C LYS A 233 19.89 13.35 -0.99
N GLN A 234 19.42 13.61 -2.20
CA GLN A 234 18.82 14.90 -2.60
C GLN A 234 17.28 14.87 -2.55
N VAL A 235 16.68 13.74 -2.19
CA VAL A 235 15.23 13.61 -2.11
C VAL A 235 14.74 14.18 -0.79
N ASP A 236 13.90 15.19 -0.88
CA ASP A 236 13.17 15.73 0.27
C ASP A 236 11.82 15.03 0.40
N ALA A 237 11.75 14.06 1.30
CA ALA A 237 10.52 13.29 1.56
C ALA A 237 9.38 14.15 2.17
N PHE A 238 9.63 15.37 2.56
CA PHE A 238 8.65 16.32 3.10
C PHE A 238 8.11 17.29 2.03
N SER A 239 8.69 17.30 0.84
CA SER A 239 8.26 18.15 -0.27
C SER A 239 7.16 17.49 -1.09
N GLU A 240 6.10 18.24 -1.42
CA GLU A 240 5.08 17.81 -2.38
C GLU A 240 5.64 17.62 -3.80
N ALA A 241 6.83 18.16 -4.09
CA ALA A 241 7.51 17.99 -5.37
C ALA A 241 7.84 16.51 -5.70
N VAL A 242 7.79 15.60 -4.73
CA VAL A 242 7.99 14.14 -4.97
C VAL A 242 6.87 13.53 -5.82
N VAL A 243 5.68 14.14 -5.84
CA VAL A 243 4.54 13.71 -6.67
C VAL A 243 4.30 14.61 -7.88
N GLU A 244 5.15 15.62 -8.13
CA GLU A 244 5.02 16.46 -9.31
C GLU A 244 5.46 15.75 -10.58
N PRO A 245 4.73 15.90 -11.70
CA PRO A 245 5.13 15.35 -12.98
C PRO A 245 6.53 15.79 -13.40
N HIS A 246 7.34 14.85 -13.90
CA HIS A 246 8.67 15.12 -14.40
C HIS A 246 8.92 14.35 -15.70
N ARG A 247 9.21 15.07 -16.78
CA ARG A 247 9.45 14.48 -18.10
C ARG A 247 10.89 13.99 -18.24
N TYR A 248 11.05 12.77 -18.73
CA TYR A 248 12.35 12.18 -19.10
C TYR A 248 12.46 12.09 -20.62
N GLN A 249 13.46 12.74 -21.20
CA GLN A 249 13.69 12.71 -22.67
C GLN A 249 13.96 11.30 -23.19
N GLU A 250 14.56 10.45 -22.36
CA GLU A 250 14.85 9.06 -22.70
C GLU A 250 13.59 8.23 -22.99
N LEU A 251 12.46 8.56 -22.36
CA LEU A 251 11.18 7.86 -22.56
C LEU A 251 10.45 8.34 -23.83
N ASP A 252 10.68 9.59 -24.26
CA ASP A 252 10.07 10.14 -25.48
C ASP A 252 10.60 9.44 -26.76
N THR A 253 11.87 9.02 -26.74
CA THR A 253 12.51 8.37 -27.91
C THR A 253 12.03 6.95 -28.15
N GLU A 254 11.52 6.24 -27.14
CA GLU A 254 10.95 4.90 -27.32
C GLU A 254 9.53 4.94 -27.93
N GLN A 255 8.73 5.95 -27.63
CA GLN A 255 7.41 6.11 -28.27
C GLN A 255 7.55 6.38 -29.78
N LEU A 256 8.62 7.03 -30.21
CA LEU A 256 8.90 7.30 -31.62
C LEU A 256 9.49 6.09 -32.37
N SER A 257 10.06 5.10 -31.69
CA SER A 257 10.64 3.90 -32.32
C SER A 257 9.62 2.75 -32.48
N LEU A 258 8.38 2.93 -32.03
CA LEU A 258 7.29 1.98 -32.19
C LEU A 258 6.36 2.31 -33.36
N PHE A 259 6.66 3.37 -34.13
CA PHE A 259 6.03 3.77 -35.39
C PHE A 259 7.07 3.76 -36.52
#